data_c1fc3baa5ab8a2d7365abdbcd183d5b4
#
_entry.id   c1fc3baa5ab8a2d7365abdbcd183d5b4
#
_cell.length_a   1.000
_cell.length_b   1.000
_cell.length_c   1.000
_cell.angle_alpha   90.00
_cell.angle_beta   90.00
_cell.angle_gamma   90.00
#
_symmetry.space_group_name_H-M   'P 1'
#
loop_
_entity.id
_entity.type
_entity.pdbx_description
1 polymer ?
#
loop_
_entity_poly.entity_id
_entity_poly.type
_entity_poly.pdbx_seq_one_letter_code
_entity_poly.pdbx_strand_id
1 'polypeptide(L)'
;MLRKLILYLIKPSKYDDEGYVIRHWLGVVPSNTLATLYGLTEEVRRRRALGSVKVEIHLVDETVQSVPVDRICRAHHLPHTKAAVMLVGVQTNQFPRASDLARQFRRAGVEVWMGGFHVSGMLAMFPGISPEIQELLDLGVVVVKGEVEGHWEDLLRDLVQETTQPLYDFLKEPPSLTDAPLPKADSSYVRRFASRM
;
A
#
# COMPACT_ATOMS: atom_id res chain seq x y z
N MET A 1 -12.52 -5.93 -20.34
CA MET A 1 -13.17 -5.55 -19.08
C MET A 1 -12.43 -6.23 -17.92
N LEU A 2 -12.07 -5.51 -16.87
CA LEU A 2 -11.39 -6.02 -15.69
C LEU A 2 -12.28 -7.02 -14.94
N ARG A 3 -11.70 -8.17 -14.55
CA ARG A 3 -12.41 -9.23 -13.79
C ARG A 3 -11.80 -9.45 -12.42
N LYS A 4 -10.51 -9.13 -12.24
CA LYS A 4 -9.79 -9.39 -11.02
C LYS A 4 -8.86 -8.23 -10.67
N LEU A 5 -8.93 -7.76 -9.43
CA LEU A 5 -7.97 -6.88 -8.80
C LEU A 5 -7.15 -7.70 -7.79
N ILE A 6 -5.83 -7.69 -7.92
CA ILE A 6 -4.91 -8.25 -6.92
C ILE A 6 -4.21 -7.09 -6.24
N LEU A 7 -4.49 -6.91 -4.98
CA LEU A 7 -3.96 -5.82 -4.17
C LEU A 7 -2.84 -6.33 -3.27
N TYR A 8 -1.64 -5.80 -3.45
CA TYR A 8 -0.49 -6.07 -2.61
C TYR A 8 -0.28 -4.89 -1.65
N LEU A 9 -0.63 -5.08 -0.38
CA LEU A 9 -0.38 -4.12 0.70
C LEU A 9 1.00 -4.43 1.25
N ILE A 10 1.98 -3.57 0.98
CA ILE A 10 3.38 -3.78 1.32
C ILE A 10 3.83 -2.72 2.32
N LYS A 11 4.22 -3.14 3.52
CA LYS A 11 4.99 -2.31 4.43
C LYS A 11 6.47 -2.52 4.12
N PRO A 12 7.17 -1.52 3.56
CA PRO A 12 8.59 -1.66 3.26
C PRO A 12 9.42 -1.76 4.54
N SER A 13 10.58 -2.38 4.44
CA SER A 13 11.62 -2.31 5.46
C SER A 13 12.50 -1.07 5.23
N LYS A 14 13.65 -1.03 5.85
CA LYS A 14 14.68 -0.03 5.66
C LYS A 14 16.00 -0.69 5.31
N TYR A 15 16.95 0.11 4.84
CA TYR A 15 18.33 -0.32 4.66
C TYR A 15 19.13 -0.20 5.98
N ASP A 16 20.13 -1.06 6.13
CA ASP A 16 21.22 -0.87 7.10
C ASP A 16 22.30 0.08 6.54
N ASP A 17 23.36 0.28 7.31
CA ASP A 17 24.45 1.19 6.94
C ASP A 17 25.29 0.67 5.75
N GLU A 18 25.23 -0.62 5.45
CA GLU A 18 25.88 -1.26 4.31
C GLU A 18 24.97 -1.31 3.05
N GLY A 19 23.71 -0.86 3.16
CA GLY A 19 22.76 -0.82 2.06
C GLY A 19 21.95 -2.11 1.87
N TYR A 20 21.97 -3.04 2.82
CA TYR A 20 21.15 -4.24 2.78
C TYR A 20 19.78 -4.00 3.42
N VAL A 21 18.74 -4.66 2.87
CA VAL A 21 17.39 -4.59 3.44
C VAL A 21 17.33 -5.37 4.75
N ILE A 22 16.98 -4.69 5.83
CA ILE A 22 16.85 -5.32 7.16
C ILE A 22 15.63 -6.23 7.16
N ARG A 23 15.84 -7.50 7.50
CA ARG A 23 14.77 -8.48 7.71
C ARG A 23 15.07 -9.33 8.92
N HIS A 24 14.01 -9.68 9.66
CA HIS A 24 14.07 -10.50 10.85
C HIS A 24 13.40 -11.85 10.57
N TRP A 25 13.91 -12.90 11.19
CA TRP A 25 13.30 -14.24 11.12
C TRP A 25 11.86 -14.25 11.65
N LEU A 26 11.60 -13.48 12.71
CA LEU A 26 10.31 -13.37 13.37
C LEU A 26 10.08 -11.91 13.76
N GLY A 27 8.93 -11.38 13.45
CA GLY A 27 8.51 -10.05 13.91
C GLY A 27 8.03 -10.08 15.36
N VAL A 28 8.06 -8.93 16.02
CA VAL A 28 7.54 -8.80 17.39
C VAL A 28 6.04 -8.57 17.37
N VAL A 29 5.59 -7.56 16.63
CA VAL A 29 4.17 -7.17 16.54
C VAL A 29 3.78 -6.98 15.08
N PRO A 30 2.62 -7.50 14.65
CA PRO A 30 2.07 -7.24 13.32
C PRO A 30 1.86 -5.74 13.06
N SER A 31 1.96 -5.32 11.80
CA SER A 31 1.70 -3.93 11.42
C SER A 31 0.22 -3.58 11.53
N ASN A 32 -0.10 -2.59 12.35
CA ASN A 32 -1.46 -2.08 12.46
C ASN A 32 -1.96 -1.49 11.12
N THR A 33 -1.11 -0.74 10.41
CA THR A 33 -1.46 -0.19 9.09
C THR A 33 -1.86 -1.27 8.10
N LEU A 34 -1.10 -2.38 8.02
CA LEU A 34 -1.47 -3.51 7.17
C LEU A 34 -2.79 -4.15 7.61
N ALA A 35 -3.00 -4.32 8.91
CA ALA A 35 -4.23 -4.90 9.46
C ALA A 35 -5.46 -4.01 9.21
N THR A 36 -5.32 -2.69 9.35
CA THR A 36 -6.39 -1.71 9.07
C THR A 36 -6.77 -1.76 7.59
N LEU A 37 -5.81 -1.61 6.69
CA LEU A 37 -6.09 -1.60 5.25
C LEU A 37 -6.62 -2.95 4.75
N TYR A 38 -6.18 -4.05 5.33
CA TYR A 38 -6.76 -5.36 5.06
C TYR A 38 -8.23 -5.40 5.49
N GLY A 39 -8.55 -4.95 6.70
CA GLY A 39 -9.93 -4.88 7.20
C GLY A 39 -10.84 -4.04 6.32
N LEU A 40 -10.39 -2.85 5.91
CA LEU A 40 -11.10 -1.97 4.96
C LEU A 40 -11.33 -2.66 3.61
N THR A 41 -10.31 -3.32 3.07
CA THR A 41 -10.43 -4.02 1.78
C THR A 41 -11.34 -5.24 1.86
N GLU A 42 -11.30 -6.00 2.96
CA GLU A 42 -12.23 -7.10 3.22
C GLU A 42 -13.68 -6.61 3.27
N GLU A 43 -13.93 -5.45 3.86
CA GLU A 43 -15.26 -4.86 3.90
C GLU A 43 -15.75 -4.47 2.50
N VAL A 44 -14.92 -3.84 1.68
CA VAL A 44 -15.21 -3.54 0.27
C VAL A 44 -15.52 -4.83 -0.50
N ARG A 45 -14.71 -5.88 -0.28
CA ARG A 45 -14.92 -7.20 -0.90
C ARG A 45 -16.23 -7.84 -0.46
N ARG A 46 -16.52 -7.84 0.85
CA ARG A 46 -17.74 -8.41 1.43
C ARG A 46 -19.01 -7.75 0.87
N ARG A 47 -19.00 -6.42 0.78
CA ARG A 47 -20.12 -5.63 0.23
C ARG A 47 -20.21 -5.67 -1.29
N ARG A 48 -19.23 -6.26 -1.97
CA ARG A 48 -19.11 -6.23 -3.44
C ARG A 48 -19.15 -4.80 -4.00
N ALA A 49 -18.54 -3.84 -3.31
CA ALA A 49 -18.60 -2.44 -3.65
C ALA A 49 -17.93 -2.09 -5.00
N LEU A 50 -17.05 -2.99 -5.51
CA LEU A 50 -16.46 -2.90 -6.85
C LEU A 50 -17.20 -3.71 -7.92
N GLY A 51 -18.47 -4.01 -7.68
CA GLY A 51 -19.33 -4.72 -8.63
C GLY A 51 -18.89 -6.18 -8.86
N SER A 52 -18.67 -6.56 -10.12
CA SER A 52 -18.27 -7.93 -10.50
C SER A 52 -16.77 -8.20 -10.40
N VAL A 53 -15.95 -7.20 -10.03
CA VAL A 53 -14.50 -7.36 -9.92
C VAL A 53 -14.17 -8.17 -8.68
N LYS A 54 -13.49 -9.30 -8.87
CA LYS A 54 -13.00 -10.13 -7.77
C LYS A 54 -11.77 -9.49 -7.14
N VAL A 55 -11.80 -9.22 -5.85
CA VAL A 55 -10.67 -8.67 -5.10
C VAL A 55 -9.88 -9.76 -4.40
N GLU A 56 -8.58 -9.82 -4.63
CA GLU A 56 -7.62 -10.66 -3.91
C GLU A 56 -6.64 -9.76 -3.17
N ILE A 57 -6.32 -10.07 -1.91
CA ILE A 57 -5.51 -9.22 -1.03
C ILE A 57 -4.30 -10.01 -0.56
N HIS A 58 -3.13 -9.41 -0.64
CA HIS A 58 -1.88 -9.96 -0.11
C HIS A 58 -1.22 -8.96 0.82
N LEU A 59 -0.89 -9.41 2.05
CA LEU A 59 -0.12 -8.66 3.02
C LEU A 59 1.36 -9.01 2.93
N VAL A 60 2.22 -8.02 2.82
CA VAL A 60 3.67 -8.17 2.81
C VAL A 60 4.30 -7.20 3.80
N ASP A 61 4.78 -7.69 4.93
CA ASP A 61 5.66 -6.92 5.81
C ASP A 61 7.11 -7.28 5.50
N GLU A 62 7.83 -6.37 4.85
CA GLU A 62 9.20 -6.65 4.40
C GLU A 62 10.18 -6.81 5.57
N THR A 63 9.80 -6.42 6.77
CA THR A 63 10.63 -6.65 7.96
C THR A 63 10.74 -8.13 8.33
N VAL A 64 9.82 -8.99 7.86
CA VAL A 64 9.76 -10.44 8.18
C VAL A 64 9.65 -11.34 6.95
N GLN A 65 9.58 -10.79 5.74
CA GLN A 65 9.54 -11.58 4.50
C GLN A 65 10.03 -10.76 3.31
N SER A 66 10.52 -11.43 2.28
CA SER A 66 10.92 -10.75 1.04
C SER A 66 9.70 -10.30 0.25
N VAL A 67 9.78 -9.14 -0.38
CA VAL A 67 8.78 -8.70 -1.36
C VAL A 67 8.89 -9.58 -2.62
N PRO A 68 7.81 -10.27 -3.04
CA PRO A 68 7.85 -11.19 -4.17
C PRO A 68 7.68 -10.44 -5.52
N VAL A 69 8.65 -9.60 -5.87
CA VAL A 69 8.57 -8.67 -7.02
C VAL A 69 8.20 -9.39 -8.32
N ASP A 70 8.91 -10.46 -8.68
CA ASP A 70 8.67 -11.20 -9.93
C ASP A 70 7.25 -11.80 -9.99
N ARG A 71 6.74 -12.26 -8.84
CA ARG A 71 5.37 -12.78 -8.76
C ARG A 71 4.35 -11.68 -9.00
N ILE A 72 4.56 -10.50 -8.43
CA ILE A 72 3.69 -9.34 -8.58
C ILE A 72 3.67 -8.88 -10.03
N CYS A 73 4.85 -8.72 -10.64
CA CYS A 73 4.98 -8.33 -12.05
C CYS A 73 4.28 -9.33 -12.97
N ARG A 74 4.49 -10.64 -12.77
CA ARG A 74 3.79 -11.67 -13.55
C ARG A 74 2.28 -11.62 -13.36
N ALA A 75 1.78 -11.38 -12.14
CA ALA A 75 0.35 -11.29 -11.86
C ALA A 75 -0.31 -10.11 -12.60
N HIS A 76 0.42 -9.01 -12.80
CA HIS A 76 -0.07 -7.84 -13.54
C HIS A 76 -0.34 -8.16 -15.02
N HIS A 77 0.43 -9.06 -15.61
CA HIS A 77 0.29 -9.44 -17.02
C HIS A 77 -0.77 -10.54 -17.27
N LEU A 78 -1.47 -11.02 -16.24
CA LEU A 78 -2.54 -12.00 -16.42
C LEU A 78 -3.76 -11.38 -17.12
N PRO A 79 -4.44 -12.09 -18.04
CA PRO A 79 -5.60 -11.57 -18.75
C PRO A 79 -6.71 -11.11 -17.79
N HIS A 80 -7.30 -9.95 -18.08
CA HIS A 80 -8.40 -9.36 -17.31
C HIS A 80 -8.07 -9.14 -15.81
N THR A 81 -6.78 -9.06 -15.47
CA THR A 81 -6.28 -8.89 -14.10
C THR A 81 -5.51 -7.58 -13.99
N LYS A 82 -5.76 -6.85 -12.93
CA LYS A 82 -4.94 -5.70 -12.52
C LYS A 82 -4.25 -6.06 -11.20
N ALA A 83 -2.94 -6.04 -11.16
CA ALA A 83 -2.19 -6.06 -9.92
C ALA A 83 -1.79 -4.62 -9.57
N ALA A 84 -2.01 -4.22 -8.33
CA ALA A 84 -1.60 -2.94 -7.81
C ALA A 84 -0.82 -3.12 -6.51
N VAL A 85 0.20 -2.30 -6.32
CA VAL A 85 1.06 -2.28 -5.14
C VAL A 85 0.76 -1.02 -4.34
N MET A 86 0.44 -1.20 -3.07
CA MET A 86 0.27 -0.13 -2.09
C MET A 86 1.45 -0.19 -1.11
N LEU A 87 2.38 0.76 -1.20
CA LEU A 87 3.47 0.96 -0.23
C LEU A 87 2.91 1.77 0.93
N VAL A 88 2.66 1.11 2.05
CA VAL A 88 1.84 1.65 3.14
C VAL A 88 2.63 1.88 4.42
N GLY A 89 2.20 2.89 5.18
CA GLY A 89 2.81 3.24 6.46
C GLY A 89 4.28 3.63 6.35
N VAL A 90 4.69 4.18 5.21
CA VAL A 90 6.08 4.52 4.91
C VAL A 90 6.59 5.59 5.87
N GLN A 91 7.58 5.23 6.67
CA GLN A 91 8.30 6.14 7.56
C GLN A 91 9.54 6.73 6.87
N THR A 92 10.12 7.79 7.44
CA THR A 92 11.27 8.48 6.84
C THR A 92 12.45 7.55 6.55
N ASN A 93 12.78 6.66 7.47
CA ASN A 93 13.86 5.69 7.28
C ASN A 93 13.52 4.52 6.34
N GLN A 94 12.25 4.34 5.98
CA GLN A 94 11.77 3.34 5.03
C GLN A 94 11.62 3.92 3.61
N PHE A 95 11.57 5.24 3.50
CA PHE A 95 11.30 5.94 2.24
C PHE A 95 12.30 5.60 1.12
N PRO A 96 13.63 5.52 1.35
CA PRO A 96 14.56 5.10 0.31
C PRO A 96 14.24 3.71 -0.26
N ARG A 97 13.93 2.75 0.62
CA ARG A 97 13.53 1.40 0.20
C ARG A 97 12.19 1.37 -0.52
N ALA A 98 11.22 2.13 -0.05
CA ALA A 98 9.92 2.28 -0.70
C ALA A 98 10.06 2.85 -2.11
N SER A 99 10.90 3.88 -2.29
CA SER A 99 11.18 4.51 -3.59
C SER A 99 11.82 3.52 -4.57
N ASP A 100 12.76 2.69 -4.12
CA ASP A 100 13.37 1.66 -4.96
C ASP A 100 12.37 0.58 -5.39
N LEU A 101 11.50 0.15 -4.50
CA LEU A 101 10.40 -0.75 -4.84
C LEU A 101 9.44 -0.10 -5.84
N ALA A 102 9.09 1.16 -5.62
CA ALA A 102 8.21 1.91 -6.52
C ALA A 102 8.81 2.00 -7.94
N ARG A 103 10.09 2.37 -8.07
CA ARG A 103 10.80 2.40 -9.36
C ARG A 103 10.80 1.03 -10.03
N GLN A 104 11.04 -0.04 -9.27
CA GLN A 104 11.08 -1.40 -9.80
C GLN A 104 9.72 -1.84 -10.34
N PHE A 105 8.64 -1.62 -9.60
CA PHE A 105 7.28 -1.97 -10.03
C PHE A 105 6.79 -1.11 -11.18
N ARG A 106 7.07 0.21 -11.16
CA ARG A 106 6.69 1.12 -12.26
C ARG A 106 7.37 0.78 -13.57
N ARG A 107 8.64 0.38 -13.55
CA ARG A 107 9.35 -0.13 -14.75
C ARG A 107 8.71 -1.38 -15.34
N ALA A 108 8.06 -2.19 -14.52
CA ALA A 108 7.30 -3.37 -14.96
C ALA A 108 5.83 -3.05 -15.34
N GLY A 109 5.44 -1.77 -15.36
CA GLY A 109 4.09 -1.33 -15.68
C GLY A 109 3.05 -1.50 -14.56
N VAL A 110 3.45 -2.02 -13.40
CA VAL A 110 2.56 -2.20 -12.25
C VAL A 110 2.17 -0.84 -11.68
N GLU A 111 0.90 -0.66 -11.36
CA GLU A 111 0.43 0.54 -10.68
C GLU A 111 0.87 0.54 -9.21
N VAL A 112 1.47 1.65 -8.78
CA VAL A 112 2.04 1.80 -7.44
C VAL A 112 1.43 3.01 -6.75
N TRP A 113 1.03 2.81 -5.52
CA TRP A 113 0.57 3.86 -4.61
C TRP A 113 1.49 3.93 -3.41
N MET A 114 1.71 5.13 -2.88
CA MET A 114 2.55 5.33 -1.69
C MET A 114 1.89 6.29 -0.71
N GLY A 115 1.78 5.87 0.55
CA GLY A 115 1.28 6.67 1.65
C GLY A 115 1.97 6.32 2.97
N GLY A 116 1.82 7.20 3.93
CA GLY A 116 2.36 7.04 5.27
C GLY A 116 2.96 8.31 5.83
N PHE A 117 3.60 8.19 6.99
CA PHE A 117 4.07 9.32 7.78
C PHE A 117 5.03 10.24 7.01
N HIS A 118 6.00 9.66 6.30
CA HIS A 118 6.99 10.47 5.56
C HIS A 118 6.30 11.32 4.48
N VAL A 119 5.51 10.70 3.61
CA VAL A 119 4.82 11.38 2.50
C VAL A 119 3.88 12.47 3.03
N SER A 120 3.05 12.13 4.02
CA SER A 120 2.11 13.07 4.63
C SER A 120 2.83 14.22 5.33
N GLY A 121 3.92 13.92 6.06
CA GLY A 121 4.73 14.91 6.75
C GLY A 121 5.42 15.88 5.79
N MET A 122 6.07 15.37 4.75
CA MET A 122 6.73 16.21 3.75
C MET A 122 5.75 17.18 3.06
N LEU A 123 4.59 16.69 2.65
CA LEU A 123 3.56 17.50 2.00
C LEU A 123 2.80 18.45 2.95
N ALA A 124 2.87 18.21 4.28
CA ALA A 124 2.22 19.05 5.27
C ALA A 124 3.13 20.16 5.82
N MET A 125 4.43 19.84 6.01
CA MET A 125 5.36 20.72 6.73
C MET A 125 6.12 21.68 5.81
N PHE A 126 6.27 21.34 4.53
CA PHE A 126 7.02 22.16 3.58
C PHE A 126 6.08 22.82 2.55
N PRO A 127 6.35 24.07 2.16
CA PRO A 127 5.60 24.70 1.07
C PRO A 127 5.94 24.03 -0.26
N GLY A 128 4.91 23.59 -0.97
CA GLY A 128 5.07 22.93 -2.26
C GLY A 128 5.41 21.44 -2.15
N ILE A 129 5.75 20.84 -3.29
CA ILE A 129 6.11 19.42 -3.41
C ILE A 129 7.63 19.31 -3.35
N SER A 130 8.15 18.51 -2.43
CA SER A 130 9.61 18.27 -2.34
C SER A 130 10.12 17.51 -3.57
N PRO A 131 11.41 17.68 -3.95
CA PRO A 131 11.97 16.98 -5.11
C PRO A 131 11.81 15.46 -5.07
N GLU A 132 11.91 14.85 -3.90
CA GLU A 132 11.75 13.40 -3.72
C GLU A 132 10.31 12.93 -3.92
N ILE A 133 9.31 13.72 -3.54
CA ILE A 133 7.90 13.43 -3.80
C ILE A 133 7.57 13.72 -5.27
N GLN A 134 8.14 14.78 -5.86
CA GLN A 134 7.98 15.07 -7.28
C GLN A 134 8.52 13.93 -8.15
N GLU A 135 9.68 13.36 -7.80
CA GLU A 135 10.22 12.19 -8.50
C GLU A 135 9.24 11.01 -8.50
N LEU A 136 8.55 10.75 -7.38
CA LEU A 136 7.53 9.70 -7.32
C LEU A 136 6.36 10.00 -8.27
N LEU A 137 5.87 11.23 -8.28
CA LEU A 137 4.80 11.66 -9.18
C LEU A 137 5.21 11.54 -10.66
N ASP A 138 6.42 11.94 -10.99
CA ASP A 138 6.98 11.85 -12.35
C ASP A 138 7.13 10.39 -12.81
N LEU A 139 7.37 9.47 -11.88
CA LEU A 139 7.35 8.02 -12.12
C LEU A 139 5.93 7.47 -12.29
N GLY A 140 4.90 8.26 -12.07
CA GLY A 140 3.52 7.84 -12.09
C GLY A 140 3.10 7.04 -10.85
N VAL A 141 3.76 7.24 -9.72
CA VAL A 141 3.31 6.73 -8.42
C VAL A 141 2.17 7.60 -7.93
N VAL A 142 1.08 6.99 -7.52
CA VAL A 142 -0.03 7.67 -6.87
C VAL A 142 0.36 7.95 -5.42
N VAL A 143 0.34 9.22 -5.02
CA VAL A 143 0.72 9.66 -3.69
C VAL A 143 -0.53 9.89 -2.85
N VAL A 144 -0.57 9.33 -1.64
CA VAL A 144 -1.71 9.49 -0.71
C VAL A 144 -1.24 10.14 0.58
N LYS A 145 -1.82 11.30 0.89
CA LYS A 145 -1.53 12.13 2.04
C LYS A 145 -2.71 12.12 3.01
N GLY A 146 -2.45 11.83 4.27
CA GLY A 146 -3.47 11.72 5.33
C GLY A 146 -3.98 10.29 5.53
N GLU A 147 -5.09 10.18 6.25
CA GLU A 147 -5.73 8.92 6.61
C GLU A 147 -6.76 8.52 5.55
N VAL A 148 -6.85 7.23 5.24
CA VAL A 148 -7.70 6.72 4.15
C VAL A 148 -8.99 6.06 4.61
N GLU A 149 -9.17 5.93 5.92
CA GLU A 149 -10.42 5.45 6.50
C GLU A 149 -11.58 6.37 6.07
N GLY A 150 -12.64 5.79 5.54
CA GLY A 150 -13.75 6.55 4.95
C GLY A 150 -13.59 6.85 3.45
N HIS A 151 -12.36 6.87 2.91
CA HIS A 151 -12.07 7.13 1.49
C HIS A 151 -11.61 5.87 0.73
N TRP A 152 -11.31 4.77 1.44
CA TRP A 152 -10.67 3.59 0.87
C TRP A 152 -11.46 2.93 -0.27
N GLU A 153 -12.78 2.88 -0.15
CA GLU A 153 -13.64 2.34 -1.19
C GLU A 153 -13.55 3.16 -2.48
N ASP A 154 -13.59 4.49 -2.38
CA ASP A 154 -13.51 5.39 -3.54
C ASP A 154 -12.13 5.30 -4.20
N LEU A 155 -11.05 5.22 -3.42
CA LEU A 155 -9.70 4.99 -3.93
C LEU A 155 -9.60 3.68 -4.73
N LEU A 156 -10.18 2.59 -4.22
CA LEU A 156 -10.22 1.31 -4.94
C LEU A 156 -11.13 1.36 -6.17
N ARG A 157 -12.18 2.18 -6.15
CA ARG A 157 -13.07 2.40 -7.30
C ARG A 157 -12.32 3.15 -8.40
N ASP A 158 -11.59 4.23 -8.06
CA ASP A 158 -10.74 4.95 -9.00
C ASP A 158 -9.68 4.04 -9.62
N LEU A 159 -9.05 3.19 -8.80
CA LEU A 159 -8.08 2.20 -9.26
C LEU A 159 -8.67 1.23 -10.29
N VAL A 160 -9.90 0.75 -10.07
CA VAL A 160 -10.59 -0.19 -10.98
C VAL A 160 -11.07 0.50 -12.25
N GLN A 161 -11.50 1.76 -12.16
CA GLN A 161 -12.03 2.55 -13.27
C GLN A 161 -10.92 3.28 -14.07
N GLU A 162 -9.66 3.21 -13.60
CA GLU A 162 -8.52 3.91 -14.20
C GLU A 162 -8.69 5.45 -14.19
N THR A 163 -9.33 5.97 -13.13
CA THR A 163 -9.56 7.40 -12.89
C THR A 163 -8.71 7.96 -11.76
N THR A 164 -7.62 7.27 -11.42
CA THR A 164 -6.72 7.63 -10.32
C THR A 164 -6.10 9.01 -10.51
N GLN A 165 -6.10 9.80 -9.43
CA GLN A 165 -5.40 11.09 -9.38
C GLN A 165 -3.93 10.86 -9.00
N PRO A 166 -2.99 11.69 -9.45
CA PRO A 166 -1.59 11.58 -9.04
C PRO A 166 -1.39 11.77 -7.52
N LEU A 167 -2.21 12.62 -6.91
CA LEU A 167 -2.14 12.96 -5.48
C LEU A 167 -3.56 13.01 -4.88
N TYR A 168 -3.75 12.29 -3.79
CA TYR A 168 -4.92 12.41 -2.92
C TYR A 168 -4.51 13.08 -1.60
N ASP A 169 -5.26 14.11 -1.16
CA ASP A 169 -5.01 14.87 0.08
C ASP A 169 -6.21 14.80 1.01
N PHE A 170 -6.11 13.98 2.05
CA PHE A 170 -7.13 13.78 3.08
C PHE A 170 -6.75 14.41 4.43
N LEU A 171 -5.68 15.21 4.52
CA LEU A 171 -5.23 15.78 5.80
C LEU A 171 -6.26 16.71 6.45
N LYS A 172 -7.09 17.36 5.66
CA LYS A 172 -8.10 18.30 6.17
C LYS A 172 -9.44 17.63 6.49
N GLU A 173 -9.57 16.37 6.17
CA GLU A 173 -10.79 15.59 6.31
C GLU A 173 -10.52 14.35 7.17
N PRO A 174 -10.29 14.53 8.50
CA PRO A 174 -10.04 13.39 9.36
C PRO A 174 -11.25 12.45 9.33
N PRO A 175 -11.05 11.15 9.09
CA PRO A 175 -12.13 10.20 8.97
C PRO A 175 -12.86 10.00 10.29
N SER A 176 -14.19 9.81 10.23
CA SER A 176 -14.92 9.24 11.35
C SER A 176 -14.57 7.77 11.49
N LEU A 177 -14.09 7.36 12.66
CA LEU A 177 -13.77 5.97 12.95
C LEU A 177 -14.94 5.18 13.54
N THR A 178 -16.11 5.82 13.72
CA THR A 178 -17.27 5.21 14.40
C THR A 178 -17.73 3.92 13.73
N ASP A 179 -17.73 3.89 12.39
CA ASP A 179 -18.17 2.74 11.59
C ASP A 179 -17.00 2.08 10.84
N ALA A 180 -15.76 2.44 11.18
CA ALA A 180 -14.59 1.87 10.53
C ALA A 180 -14.47 0.37 10.87
N PRO A 181 -14.21 -0.50 9.88
CA PRO A 181 -13.96 -1.91 10.14
C PRO A 181 -12.78 -2.10 11.09
N LEU A 182 -12.92 -3.04 12.02
CA LEU A 182 -11.80 -3.39 12.89
C LEU A 182 -10.60 -3.90 12.08
N PRO A 183 -9.37 -3.57 12.51
CA PRO A 183 -8.15 -4.13 11.91
C PRO A 183 -8.21 -5.66 11.89
N LYS A 184 -7.88 -6.25 10.74
CA LYS A 184 -7.86 -7.69 10.53
C LYS A 184 -6.58 -8.10 9.81
N ALA A 185 -6.19 -9.35 9.97
CA ALA A 185 -5.10 -9.93 9.22
C ALA A 185 -5.37 -11.42 8.97
N ASP A 186 -4.87 -11.94 7.86
CA ASP A 186 -4.99 -13.37 7.61
C ASP A 186 -4.02 -14.18 8.50
N SER A 187 -4.35 -15.43 8.72
CA SER A 187 -3.60 -16.30 9.63
C SER A 187 -2.16 -16.57 9.15
N SER A 188 -1.89 -16.49 7.85
CA SER A 188 -0.56 -16.72 7.29
C SER A 188 0.37 -15.55 7.59
N TYR A 189 -0.17 -14.34 7.57
CA TYR A 189 0.54 -13.13 7.96
C TYR A 189 0.85 -13.13 9.46
N VAL A 190 -0.17 -13.39 10.31
CA VAL A 190 -0.02 -13.35 11.78
C VAL A 190 1.01 -14.35 12.32
N ARG A 191 1.13 -15.53 11.69
CA ARG A 191 2.11 -16.56 12.10
C ARG A 191 3.58 -16.12 12.01
N ARG A 192 3.87 -15.01 11.32
CA ARG A 192 5.23 -14.45 11.18
C ARG A 192 5.65 -13.59 12.38
N PHE A 193 4.79 -13.47 13.40
CA PHE A 193 5.03 -12.61 14.56
C PHE A 193 4.94 -13.40 15.86
N ALA A 194 5.78 -13.03 16.84
CA ALA A 194 5.79 -13.65 18.17
C ALA A 194 4.54 -13.29 18.96
N SER A 195 4.08 -12.05 18.87
CA SER A 195 2.81 -11.60 19.45
C SER A 195 1.67 -11.95 18.49
N ARG A 196 0.74 -12.79 18.96
CA ARG A 196 -0.49 -13.08 18.23
C ARG A 196 -1.56 -12.11 18.70
N MET A 197 -2.21 -11.42 17.76
CA MET A 197 -3.39 -10.61 18.07
C MET A 197 -4.57 -11.51 18.47
#